data_f5c2d0d29ef389670e0382417d383af8
#
_entry.id   f5c2d0d29ef389670e0382417d383af8
#
_cell.length_a   1.000
_cell.length_b   1.000
_cell.length_c   1.000
_cell.angle_alpha   90.00
_cell.angle_beta   90.00
_cell.angle_gamma   90.00
#
_symmetry.space_group_name_H-M   'P 1'
#
loop_
_entity.id
_entity.type
_entity.pdbx_description
1 polymer ?
#
loop_
_entity_poly.entity_id
_entity_poly.type
_entity_poly.pdbx_seq_one_letter_code
_entity_poly.pdbx_strand_id
1 'polypeptide(L)'
;MENEKRKVGDYTVLCAVNIGSREIILAENEQSTNGERFLCCYGERNDIFEKFTECAVGGDYIDATLFFAERIKQDAEKFLEEVENCLLYTSPS
;
A
#
# COMPACT_ATOMS: atom_id res chain seq x y z
N MET A 1 7.75 -22.00 10.07
CA MET A 1 7.85 -21.55 10.16
C MET A 1 7.74 -20.86 9.67
N GLU A 2 7.67 -20.70 9.65
CA GLU A 2 7.74 -20.05 9.46
C GLU A 2 7.67 -19.25 8.71
N ASN A 3 7.54 -18.90 8.45
CA ASN A 3 7.81 -17.73 7.73
C ASN A 3 7.14 -17.65 6.43
N GLU A 4 5.87 -17.86 6.42
CA GLU A 4 5.09 -17.65 5.24
C GLU A 4 4.97 -16.19 4.98
N LYS A 5 5.55 -15.73 3.91
CA LYS A 5 5.41 -14.34 3.53
C LYS A 5 4.05 -14.09 2.92
N ARG A 6 3.49 -12.95 3.25
CA ARG A 6 2.22 -12.55 2.72
C ARG A 6 2.33 -12.33 1.22
N LYS A 7 1.29 -12.67 0.49
CA LYS A 7 1.32 -12.58 -0.97
C LYS A 7 0.11 -11.84 -1.50
N VAL A 8 0.31 -11.19 -2.62
CA VAL A 8 -0.74 -10.59 -3.42
C VAL A 8 -0.63 -11.26 -4.78
N GLY A 9 -1.49 -12.27 -5.03
CA GLY A 9 -1.35 -13.08 -6.22
C GLY A 9 -0.02 -13.78 -6.23
N ASP A 10 0.75 -13.56 -7.28
CA ASP A 10 2.07 -14.16 -7.44
C ASP A 10 3.17 -13.32 -6.84
N TYR A 11 2.84 -12.19 -6.21
CA TYR A 11 3.83 -11.27 -5.67
C TYR A 11 3.97 -11.47 -4.18
N THR A 12 5.22 -11.44 -3.70
CA THR A 12 5.52 -11.52 -2.28
C THR A 12 5.65 -10.12 -1.73
N VAL A 13 4.95 -9.84 -0.64
CA VAL A 13 4.96 -8.51 -0.04
C VAL A 13 6.33 -8.20 0.53
N LEU A 14 6.92 -7.12 0.09
CA LEU A 14 8.19 -6.63 0.61
C LEU A 14 7.97 -5.65 1.76
N CYS A 15 6.96 -4.80 1.62
CA CYS A 15 6.72 -3.75 2.58
C CYS A 15 5.26 -3.36 2.53
N ALA A 16 4.69 -3.02 3.67
CA ALA A 16 3.29 -2.59 3.74
C ALA A 16 3.16 -1.57 4.84
N VAL A 17 2.41 -0.50 4.56
CA VAL A 17 2.21 0.59 5.50
C VAL A 17 0.72 0.83 5.63
N ASN A 18 0.24 0.88 6.86
CA ASN A 18 -1.17 1.17 7.13
C ASN A 18 -1.36 2.64 7.40
N ILE A 19 -2.27 3.26 6.67
CA ILE A 19 -2.63 4.65 6.89
C ILE A 19 -4.14 4.72 6.93
N GLY A 20 -4.69 5.04 8.09
CA GLY A 20 -6.12 5.02 8.28
C GLY A 20 -6.66 3.62 8.08
N SER A 21 -7.65 3.49 7.21
CA SER A 21 -8.26 2.20 6.94
C SER A 21 -7.65 1.51 5.73
N ARG A 22 -6.66 2.09 5.11
CA ARG A 22 -6.04 1.53 3.91
C ARG A 22 -4.62 1.11 4.19
N GLU A 23 -4.18 0.15 3.42
CA GLU A 23 -2.81 -0.34 3.46
C GLU A 23 -2.19 -0.10 2.10
N ILE A 24 -0.95 0.38 2.07
CA ILE A 24 -0.22 0.53 0.82
C ILE A 24 0.84 -0.56 0.80
N ILE A 25 0.89 -1.31 -0.29
CA ILE A 25 1.68 -2.53 -0.37
C ILE A 25 2.66 -2.44 -1.52
N LEU A 26 3.90 -2.83 -1.27
CA LEU A 26 4.93 -3.02 -2.28
C LEU A 26 5.31 -4.49 -2.28
N ALA A 27 5.28 -5.12 -3.44
CA ALA A 27 5.52 -6.55 -3.54
C ALA A 27 6.37 -6.87 -4.77
N GLU A 28 6.95 -8.05 -4.79
CA GLU A 28 7.86 -8.46 -5.85
C GLU A 28 7.55 -9.88 -6.30
N ASN A 29 7.57 -10.10 -7.62
CA ASN A 29 7.51 -11.42 -8.20
C ASN A 29 8.86 -11.71 -8.85
N GLU A 30 9.68 -12.49 -8.17
CA GLU A 30 11.04 -12.77 -8.65
C GLU A 30 11.04 -13.62 -9.92
N GLN A 31 9.94 -14.26 -10.23
CA GLN A 31 9.85 -15.07 -11.44
C GLN A 31 9.52 -14.24 -12.68
N SER A 32 9.11 -13.00 -12.51
CA SER A 32 8.73 -12.19 -13.65
C SER A 32 9.96 -11.67 -14.38
N THR A 33 9.93 -11.76 -15.68
CA THR A 33 11.07 -11.33 -16.51
C THR A 33 10.70 -10.25 -17.50
N ASN A 34 9.49 -9.69 -17.43
CA ASN A 34 9.03 -8.82 -18.49
C ASN A 34 8.54 -7.47 -18.02
N GLY A 35 9.23 -6.88 -17.08
CA GLY A 35 8.87 -5.53 -16.69
C GLY A 35 7.72 -5.44 -15.70
N GLU A 36 7.30 -6.56 -15.15
CA GLU A 36 6.23 -6.59 -14.17
C GLU A 36 6.69 -7.20 -12.87
N ARG A 37 7.95 -7.00 -12.54
CA ARG A 37 8.53 -7.64 -11.37
C ARG A 37 8.01 -7.07 -10.07
N PHE A 38 7.68 -5.79 -10.05
CA PHE A 38 7.27 -5.11 -8.82
C PHE A 38 5.82 -4.65 -8.93
N LEU A 39 5.12 -4.72 -7.82
CA LEU A 39 3.72 -4.38 -7.74
C LEU A 39 3.52 -3.41 -6.58
N CYS A 40 2.74 -2.37 -6.81
CA CYS A 40 2.30 -1.48 -5.76
C CYS A 40 0.79 -1.40 -5.81
N CYS A 41 0.13 -1.63 -4.69
CA CYS A 41 -1.33 -1.60 -4.67
C CYS A 41 -1.83 -1.14 -3.32
N TYR A 42 -3.13 -0.86 -3.25
CA TYR A 42 -3.81 -0.59 -2.00
C TYR A 42 -4.52 -1.84 -1.54
N GLY A 43 -4.53 -2.07 -0.25
CA GLY A 43 -5.22 -3.19 0.33
C GLY A 43 -6.27 -2.74 1.32
N GLU A 44 -7.42 -3.40 1.29
CA GLU A 44 -8.47 -3.23 2.27
C GLU A 44 -8.80 -4.60 2.82
N ARG A 45 -8.86 -4.70 4.12
CA ARG A 45 -9.10 -5.97 4.76
C ARG A 45 -10.28 -5.86 5.71
N ASN A 46 -11.17 -6.84 5.64
CA ASN A 46 -12.18 -6.97 6.69
C ASN A 46 -12.17 -8.41 7.17
N ASP A 47 -13.16 -8.77 7.97
CA ASP A 47 -13.16 -10.09 8.59
C ASP A 47 -13.39 -11.21 7.61
N ILE A 48 -13.82 -10.88 6.39
CA ILE A 48 -14.23 -11.91 5.43
C ILE A 48 -13.19 -12.06 4.33
N PHE A 49 -12.59 -10.97 3.85
CA PHE A 49 -11.70 -11.07 2.71
C PHE A 49 -10.74 -9.89 2.67
N GLU A 50 -9.73 -10.04 1.82
CA GLU A 50 -8.81 -8.95 1.48
C GLU A 50 -9.09 -8.53 0.06
N LYS A 51 -9.07 -7.23 -0.17
CA LYS A 51 -9.30 -6.68 -1.49
C LYS A 51 -8.13 -5.78 -1.86
N PHE A 52 -7.60 -5.99 -3.05
CA PHE A 52 -6.46 -5.21 -3.54
C PHE A 52 -6.91 -4.41 -4.74
N THR A 53 -6.64 -3.10 -4.70
CA THR A 53 -7.13 -2.19 -5.74
C THR A 53 -6.00 -1.31 -6.24
N GLU A 54 -6.21 -0.74 -7.41
CA GLU A 54 -5.29 0.23 -8.03
C GLU A 54 -3.88 -0.33 -8.11
N CYS A 55 -3.79 -1.56 -8.57
CA CYS A 55 -2.52 -2.24 -8.71
C CYS A 55 -1.75 -1.66 -9.89
N ALA A 56 -0.48 -1.33 -9.65
CA ALA A 56 0.42 -0.85 -10.69
C ALA A 56 1.66 -1.70 -10.66
N VAL A 57 2.15 -2.07 -11.85
CA VAL A 57 3.32 -2.93 -11.94
C VAL A 57 4.43 -2.22 -12.69
N GLY A 58 5.66 -2.61 -12.40
CA GLY A 58 6.83 -2.05 -13.07
C GLY A 58 8.00 -2.99 -12.93
N GLY A 59 9.04 -2.72 -13.71
CA GLY A 59 10.20 -3.60 -13.73
C GLY A 59 11.39 -3.10 -12.93
N ASP A 60 11.33 -1.89 -12.42
CA ASP A 60 12.47 -1.29 -11.74
C ASP A 60 12.15 -1.07 -10.26
N TYR A 61 13.05 -1.56 -9.42
CA TYR A 61 12.83 -1.46 -7.97
C TYR A 61 12.79 0.00 -7.50
N ILE A 62 13.67 0.83 -8.05
CA ILE A 62 13.72 2.23 -7.62
C ILE A 62 12.42 2.95 -8.00
N ASP A 63 11.96 2.75 -9.24
CA ASP A 63 10.72 3.37 -9.68
C ASP A 63 9.53 2.87 -8.85
N ALA A 64 9.50 1.59 -8.56
CA ALA A 64 8.42 1.02 -7.76
C ALA A 64 8.44 1.59 -6.36
N THR A 65 9.62 1.74 -5.79
CA THR A 65 9.77 2.30 -4.45
C THR A 65 9.33 3.75 -4.41
N LEU A 66 9.67 4.52 -5.43
CA LEU A 66 9.24 5.92 -5.51
C LEU A 66 7.73 6.02 -5.63
N PHE A 67 7.13 5.15 -6.42
CA PHE A 67 5.70 5.13 -6.57
C PHE A 67 5.00 4.76 -5.26
N PHE A 68 5.57 3.78 -4.56
CA PHE A 68 5.08 3.36 -3.26
C PHE A 68 5.14 4.53 -2.26
N ALA A 69 6.28 5.22 -2.23
CA ALA A 69 6.45 6.36 -1.33
C ALA A 69 5.48 7.49 -1.67
N GLU A 70 5.23 7.71 -2.95
CA GLU A 70 4.30 8.74 -3.37
C GLU A 70 2.88 8.44 -2.89
N ARG A 71 2.47 7.17 -2.98
CA ARG A 71 1.15 6.79 -2.50
C ARG A 71 1.04 6.94 -1.00
N ILE A 72 2.11 6.61 -0.26
CA ILE A 72 2.13 6.80 1.18
C ILE A 72 1.95 8.28 1.50
N LYS A 73 2.68 9.13 0.79
CA LYS A 73 2.59 10.56 1.02
C LYS A 73 1.19 11.08 0.78
N GLN A 74 0.58 10.67 -0.34
CA GLN A 74 -0.77 11.14 -0.67
C GLN A 74 -1.79 10.69 0.36
N ASP A 75 -1.71 9.44 0.78
CA ASP A 75 -2.66 8.93 1.76
C ASP A 75 -2.44 9.55 3.12
N ALA A 76 -1.19 9.80 3.48
CA ALA A 76 -0.88 10.44 4.75
C ALA A 76 -1.43 11.86 4.78
N GLU A 77 -1.31 12.58 3.68
CA GLU A 77 -1.84 13.94 3.61
C GLU A 77 -3.35 13.95 3.72
N LYS A 78 -4.02 13.02 3.06
CA LYS A 78 -5.46 12.91 3.18
C LYS A 78 -5.88 12.57 4.61
N PHE A 79 -5.15 11.66 5.22
CA PHE A 79 -5.46 11.24 6.58
C PHE A 79 -5.29 12.43 7.54
N LEU A 80 -4.24 13.22 7.35
CA LEU A 80 -4.02 14.38 8.19
C LEU A 80 -5.12 15.40 8.02
N GLU A 81 -5.60 15.60 6.78
CA GLU A 81 -6.71 16.51 6.57
C GLU A 81 -7.96 16.05 7.31
N GLU A 82 -8.22 14.76 7.29
CA GLU A 82 -9.39 14.24 7.99
C GLU A 82 -9.26 14.44 9.50
N VAL A 83 -8.07 14.21 10.02
CA VAL A 83 -7.83 14.39 11.45
C VAL A 83 -7.97 15.86 11.83
N GLU A 84 -7.41 16.74 11.01
CA GLU A 84 -7.52 18.18 11.27
C GLU A 84 -8.95 18.65 11.24
N ASN A 85 -9.74 18.14 10.30
CA ASN A 85 -11.15 18.50 10.24
C ASN A 85 -11.89 18.04 11.48
N CYS A 86 -11.58 16.86 11.98
CA CYS A 86 -12.17 16.37 13.21
C CYS A 86 -11.80 17.25 14.38
N LEU A 87 -10.54 17.65 14.44
CA LEU A 87 -10.09 18.50 15.53
C LEU A 87 -10.76 19.87 15.48
N LEU A 88 -10.94 20.41 14.28
CA LEU A 88 -11.64 21.67 14.15
C LEU A 88 -13.08 21.59 14.61
N TYR A 89 -13.71 20.47 14.34
CA TYR A 89 -15.08 20.29 14.78
C TYR A 89 -15.17 20.17 16.28
N THR A 90 -14.21 19.52 16.89
CA THR A 90 -14.27 19.28 18.32
C THR A 90 -13.60 20.36 19.13
N SER A 91 -12.85 21.23 18.50
CA SER A 91 -12.16 22.27 19.18
C SER A 91 -13.15 23.30 19.68
N PRO A 92 -13.09 23.64 20.93
CA PRO A 92 -14.03 24.64 21.43
C PRO A 92 -13.61 26.00 21.07
N SER A 93 -12.83 26.30 20.44
CA SER A 93 -12.49 27.58 20.22
C SER A 93 -12.63 28.43 19.65
#